data_c841a8a85e6ce4e25843b496146fcd39
#
_entry.id   c841a8a85e6ce4e25843b496146fcd39
#
_cell.length_a   1.000
_cell.length_b   1.000
_cell.length_c   1.000
_cell.angle_alpha   90.00
_cell.angle_beta   90.00
_cell.angle_gamma   90.00
#
_symmetry.space_group_name_H-M   'P 1'
#
loop_
_entity.id
_entity.type
_entity.pdbx_description
1 polymer ?
#
loop_
_entity_poly.entity_id
_entity_poly.type
_entity_poly.pdbx_seq_one_letter_code
_entity_poly.pdbx_strand_id
1 'polypeptide(L)'
;MSNMVTIRVSDFTTLPGARYKKDGDGSAEEFFDKYIKQHLEDRESILIDFDNTWGYASSFLSELALEISRQCKRGKLNVREKIKIKSNDEPGLTERFWGYIDESANINS
;
A
#
# COMPACT_ATOMS: atom_id res chain seq x y z
N MET A 1 -3.51 23.94 -2.92
CA MET A 1 -4.33 22.73 -2.94
C MET A 1 -3.44 21.50 -2.96
N SER A 2 -3.77 20.53 -2.14
CA SER A 2 -3.06 19.26 -2.20
C SER A 2 -3.58 18.45 -3.37
N ASN A 3 -2.68 17.95 -4.20
CA ASN A 3 -3.02 17.04 -5.27
C ASN A 3 -3.11 15.62 -4.70
N MET A 4 -3.95 14.80 -5.31
CA MET A 4 -4.06 13.40 -4.93
C MET A 4 -3.95 12.55 -6.18
N VAL A 5 -3.06 11.58 -6.16
CA VAL A 5 -2.89 10.60 -7.24
C VAL A 5 -3.62 9.31 -6.85
N THR A 6 -4.33 8.73 -7.80
CA THR A 6 -5.03 7.45 -7.61
C THR A 6 -4.21 6.33 -8.23
N ILE A 7 -3.86 5.34 -7.42
CA ILE A 7 -3.12 4.16 -7.86
C ILE A 7 -4.03 2.94 -7.65
N ARG A 8 -4.33 2.24 -8.73
CA ARG A 8 -5.19 1.04 -8.68
C ARG A 8 -4.33 -0.21 -8.67
N VAL A 9 -4.52 -1.04 -7.67
CA VAL A 9 -3.80 -2.32 -7.62
C VAL A 9 -4.16 -3.17 -8.83
N SER A 10 -5.43 -3.11 -9.27
CA SER A 10 -5.90 -3.89 -10.43
C SER A 10 -5.21 -3.52 -11.74
N ASP A 11 -4.63 -2.33 -11.86
CA ASP A 11 -3.84 -1.96 -13.03
C ASP A 11 -2.49 -2.69 -13.05
N PHE A 12 -2.03 -3.14 -11.89
CA PHE A 12 -0.79 -3.89 -11.75
C PHE A 12 -1.05 -5.40 -11.73
N THR A 13 -1.98 -5.84 -10.88
CA THR A 13 -2.33 -7.26 -10.78
C THR A 13 -3.75 -7.43 -10.26
N THR A 14 -4.44 -8.46 -10.74
CA THR A 14 -5.74 -8.88 -10.21
C THR A 14 -5.61 -10.00 -9.19
N LEU A 15 -4.39 -10.52 -8.97
CA LEU A 15 -4.09 -11.60 -8.02
C LEU A 15 -2.96 -11.18 -7.07
N PRO A 16 -3.22 -10.19 -6.19
CA PRO A 16 -2.18 -9.70 -5.29
C PRO A 16 -1.93 -10.69 -4.16
N GLY A 17 -0.83 -11.41 -4.25
CA GLY A 17 -0.54 -12.50 -3.30
C GLY A 17 0.86 -12.51 -2.75
N ALA A 18 1.85 -12.38 -3.59
CA ALA A 18 3.25 -12.52 -3.20
C ALA A 18 3.74 -11.33 -2.38
N ARG A 19 4.64 -11.60 -1.44
CA ARG A 19 5.29 -10.57 -0.63
C ARG A 19 6.42 -9.92 -1.41
N TYR A 20 7.27 -10.72 -2.01
CA TYR A 20 8.51 -10.27 -2.66
C TYR A 20 8.56 -10.68 -4.12
N LYS A 21 9.33 -9.93 -4.93
CA LYS A 21 9.52 -10.21 -6.36
C LYS A 21 10.00 -11.63 -6.62
N LYS A 22 10.87 -12.14 -5.76
CA LYS A 22 11.41 -13.51 -5.88
C LYS A 22 10.35 -14.59 -5.73
N ASP A 23 9.22 -14.26 -5.13
CA ASP A 23 8.16 -15.22 -4.85
C ASP A 23 7.11 -15.29 -5.95
N GLY A 24 7.23 -14.43 -6.96
CA GLY A 24 6.33 -14.44 -8.11
C GLY A 24 5.89 -13.06 -8.55
N ASP A 25 5.14 -13.03 -9.63
CA ASP A 25 4.59 -11.79 -10.18
C ASP A 25 3.47 -11.26 -9.28
N GLY A 26 3.23 -9.96 -9.37
CA GLY A 26 2.16 -9.34 -8.61
C GLY A 26 2.48 -9.15 -7.15
N SER A 27 3.76 -9.02 -6.81
CA SER A 27 4.19 -8.89 -5.41
C SER A 27 3.99 -7.48 -4.86
N ALA A 28 3.85 -7.40 -3.54
CA ALA A 28 3.76 -6.11 -2.85
C ALA A 28 5.03 -5.29 -3.05
N GLU A 29 6.19 -5.94 -3.01
CA GLU A 29 7.47 -5.28 -3.25
C GLU A 29 7.50 -4.61 -4.62
N GLU A 30 7.06 -5.31 -5.65
CA GLU A 30 7.05 -4.77 -7.01
C GLU A 30 6.04 -3.63 -7.14
N PHE A 31 4.84 -3.79 -6.57
CA PHE A 31 3.82 -2.76 -6.57
C PHE A 31 4.33 -1.48 -5.89
N PHE A 32 4.95 -1.63 -4.74
CA PHE A 32 5.50 -0.50 -4.01
C PHE A 32 6.58 0.21 -4.83
N ASP A 33 7.54 -0.55 -5.37
CA ASP A 33 8.66 0.03 -6.11
C ASP A 33 8.22 0.77 -7.37
N LYS A 34 7.25 0.21 -8.10
CA LYS A 34 6.83 0.75 -9.39
C LYS A 34 5.79 1.85 -9.28
N TYR A 35 4.90 1.78 -8.30
CA TYR A 35 3.70 2.63 -8.29
C TYR A 35 3.59 3.56 -7.09
N ILE A 36 4.19 3.23 -5.96
CA ILE A 36 3.96 3.97 -4.72
C ILE A 36 5.15 4.83 -4.33
N LYS A 37 6.36 4.27 -4.39
CA LYS A 37 7.55 4.88 -3.82
C LYS A 37 7.80 6.29 -4.32
N GLN A 38 7.70 6.52 -5.62
CA GLN A 38 7.96 7.83 -6.21
C GLN A 38 7.00 8.91 -5.68
N HIS A 39 5.74 8.54 -5.47
CA HIS A 39 4.73 9.48 -4.99
C HIS A 39 4.86 9.81 -3.51
N LEU A 40 5.55 8.96 -2.74
CA LEU A 40 5.82 9.26 -1.33
C LEU A 40 6.84 10.38 -1.18
N GLU A 41 7.65 10.61 -2.20
CA GLU A 41 8.63 11.69 -2.21
C GLU A 41 8.03 13.01 -2.70
N ASP A 42 6.89 12.96 -3.35
CA ASP A 42 6.17 14.13 -3.86
C ASP A 42 5.25 14.72 -2.80
N ARG A 43 4.73 15.91 -3.07
CA ARG A 43 3.77 16.57 -2.17
C ARG A 43 2.36 16.02 -2.30
N GLU A 44 2.14 15.09 -3.21
CA GLU A 44 0.83 14.52 -3.44
C GLU A 44 0.42 13.55 -2.35
N SER A 45 -0.89 13.49 -2.08
CA SER A 45 -1.47 12.37 -1.33
C SER A 45 -1.71 11.22 -2.31
N ILE A 46 -1.71 9.99 -1.81
CA ILE A 46 -1.92 8.80 -2.61
C ILE A 46 -3.22 8.14 -2.19
N LEU A 47 -4.14 7.97 -3.15
CA LEU A 47 -5.32 7.13 -2.94
C LEU A 47 -5.01 5.77 -3.54
N ILE A 48 -4.94 4.74 -2.71
CA ILE A 48 -4.76 3.37 -3.18
C ILE A 48 -6.13 2.72 -3.32
N ASP A 49 -6.48 2.36 -4.54
CA ASP A 49 -7.75 1.73 -4.86
C ASP A 49 -7.52 0.22 -4.90
N PHE A 50 -8.08 -0.50 -3.93
CA PHE A 50 -7.94 -1.95 -3.79
C PHE A 50 -9.04 -2.74 -4.50
N ASP A 51 -9.98 -2.06 -5.15
CA ASP A 51 -11.10 -2.73 -5.81
C ASP A 51 -10.68 -3.42 -7.11
N ASN A 52 -11.56 -4.28 -7.61
CA ASN A 52 -11.42 -4.96 -8.91
C ASN A 52 -10.28 -5.99 -8.95
N THR A 53 -9.97 -6.61 -7.82
CA THR A 53 -9.08 -7.76 -7.76
C THR A 53 -9.86 -8.99 -7.30
N TRP A 54 -9.23 -10.17 -7.39
CA TRP A 54 -9.84 -11.42 -6.93
C TRP A 54 -9.71 -11.63 -5.42
N GLY A 55 -9.16 -10.66 -4.72
CA GLY A 55 -8.94 -10.71 -3.29
C GLY A 55 -7.47 -10.55 -2.94
N TYR A 56 -7.17 -10.36 -1.66
CA TYR A 56 -5.83 -10.06 -1.19
C TYR A 56 -5.34 -11.11 -0.22
N ALA A 57 -4.15 -11.64 -0.48
CA ALA A 57 -3.45 -12.41 0.53
C ALA A 57 -2.96 -11.45 1.63
N SER A 58 -3.00 -11.90 2.87
CA SER A 58 -2.52 -11.10 4.00
C SER A 58 -1.04 -10.74 3.86
N SER A 59 -0.25 -11.61 3.21
CA SER A 59 1.17 -11.34 2.95
C SER A 59 1.38 -10.12 2.05
N PHE A 60 0.52 -9.94 1.04
CA PHE A 60 0.61 -8.76 0.17
C PHE A 60 0.29 -7.50 0.96
N LEU A 61 -0.82 -7.49 1.69
CA LEU A 61 -1.25 -6.31 2.45
C LEU A 61 -0.23 -5.95 3.52
N SER A 62 0.26 -6.94 4.28
CA SER A 62 1.21 -6.65 5.36
C SER A 62 2.54 -6.15 4.84
N GLU A 63 3.03 -6.70 3.74
CA GLU A 63 4.30 -6.22 3.16
C GLU A 63 4.15 -4.82 2.58
N LEU A 64 3.04 -4.54 1.89
CA LEU A 64 2.78 -3.20 1.37
C LEU A 64 2.73 -2.18 2.50
N ALA A 65 2.03 -2.50 3.57
CA ALA A 65 1.95 -1.63 4.75
C ALA A 65 3.32 -1.41 5.37
N LEU A 66 4.13 -2.45 5.48
CA LEU A 66 5.47 -2.36 6.05
C LEU A 66 6.36 -1.42 5.22
N GLU A 67 6.35 -1.57 3.90
CA GLU A 67 7.18 -0.74 3.02
C GLU A 67 6.74 0.72 3.01
N ILE A 68 5.43 0.97 2.99
CA ILE A 68 4.89 2.33 3.08
C ILE A 68 5.28 2.96 4.42
N SER A 69 5.08 2.24 5.51
CA SER A 69 5.40 2.72 6.85
C SER A 69 6.88 3.06 6.98
N ARG A 70 7.74 2.18 6.48
CA ARG A 70 9.19 2.36 6.52
C ARG A 70 9.62 3.61 5.75
N GLN A 71 9.06 3.79 4.55
CA GLN A 71 9.41 4.95 3.71
C GLN A 71 8.88 6.25 4.31
N CYS A 72 7.67 6.24 4.86
CA CYS A 72 7.10 7.42 5.53
C CYS A 72 7.94 7.81 6.74
N LYS A 73 8.43 6.85 7.50
CA LYS A 73 9.30 7.12 8.65
C LYS A 73 10.61 7.79 8.21
N ARG A 74 11.22 7.28 7.14
CA ARG A 74 12.45 7.87 6.58
C ARG A 74 12.24 9.31 6.14
N GLY A 75 11.09 9.61 5.52
CA GLY A 75 10.75 10.93 5.03
C GLY A 75 10.10 11.83 6.07
N LYS A 76 9.91 11.34 7.29
CA LYS A 76 9.22 12.05 8.38
C LYS A 76 7.80 12.46 7.98
N LEU A 77 7.10 11.58 7.26
CA LEU A 77 5.75 11.79 6.78
C LEU A 77 4.74 11.13 7.71
N ASN A 78 3.56 11.76 7.82
CA ASN A 78 2.43 11.15 8.51
C ASN A 78 1.70 10.24 7.51
N VAL A 79 1.73 8.93 7.76
CA VAL A 79 1.19 7.96 6.82
C VAL A 79 -0.31 8.16 6.58
N ARG A 80 -1.09 8.50 7.61
CA ARG A 80 -2.53 8.67 7.48
C ARG A 80 -2.92 9.93 6.72
N GLU A 81 -2.05 10.92 6.70
CA GLU A 81 -2.24 12.11 5.86
C GLU A 81 -1.84 11.84 4.42
N LYS A 82 -0.80 11.04 4.23
CA LYS A 82 -0.23 10.77 2.91
C LYS A 82 -1.04 9.73 2.14
N ILE A 83 -1.56 8.71 2.82
CA ILE A 83 -2.23 7.56 2.21
C ILE A 83 -3.72 7.56 2.51
N LYS A 84 -4.52 7.44 1.46
CA LYS A 84 -5.96 7.21 1.54
C LYS A 84 -6.28 5.87 0.89
N ILE A 85 -7.33 5.21 1.36
CA ILE A 85 -7.69 3.87 0.92
C ILE A 85 -9.10 3.87 0.35
N LYS A 86 -9.26 3.21 -0.79
CA LYS A 86 -10.58 2.92 -1.36
C LYS A 86 -10.73 1.41 -1.45
N SER A 87 -11.72 0.86 -0.77
CA SER A 87 -12.05 -0.57 -0.84
C SER A 87 -13.55 -0.75 -0.64
N ASN A 88 -14.27 -0.97 -1.74
CA ASN A 88 -15.70 -1.22 -1.73
C ASN A 88 -16.01 -2.71 -1.87
N ASP A 89 -15.16 -3.46 -2.56
CA ASP A 89 -15.40 -4.87 -2.88
C ASP A 89 -15.16 -5.80 -1.69
N GLU A 90 -14.26 -5.43 -0.78
CA GLU A 90 -13.90 -6.29 0.34
C GLU A 90 -14.09 -5.55 1.65
N PRO A 91 -15.21 -5.82 2.36
CA PRO A 91 -15.46 -5.22 3.68
C PRO A 91 -14.34 -5.59 4.65
N GLY A 92 -13.90 -4.63 5.43
CA GLY A 92 -12.85 -4.85 6.42
C GLY A 92 -11.42 -4.75 5.91
N LEU A 93 -11.21 -4.65 4.58
CA LEU A 93 -9.86 -4.53 4.04
C LEU A 93 -9.17 -3.27 4.55
N THR A 94 -9.89 -2.15 4.54
CA THR A 94 -9.34 -0.86 4.99
C THR A 94 -8.85 -0.97 6.44
N GLU A 95 -9.64 -1.59 7.31
CA GLU A 95 -9.28 -1.77 8.72
C GLU A 95 -8.07 -2.70 8.86
N ARG A 96 -8.02 -3.78 8.06
CA ARG A 96 -6.89 -4.71 8.06
C ARG A 96 -5.62 -4.00 7.63
N PHE A 97 -5.69 -3.20 6.57
CA PHE A 97 -4.52 -2.48 6.08
C PHE A 97 -3.98 -1.52 7.15
N TRP A 98 -4.86 -0.73 7.77
CA TRP A 98 -4.43 0.18 8.82
C TRP A 98 -3.90 -0.54 10.04
N GLY A 99 -4.45 -1.73 10.34
CA GLY A 99 -3.90 -2.59 11.40
C GLY A 99 -2.45 -2.99 11.10
N TYR A 100 -2.17 -3.36 9.86
CA TYR A 100 -0.79 -3.68 9.45
C TYR A 100 0.13 -2.45 9.51
N ILE A 101 -0.39 -1.27 9.17
CA ILE A 101 0.38 -0.04 9.31
C ILE A 101 0.76 0.20 10.77
N ASP A 102 -0.19 0.01 11.68
CA ASP A 102 0.07 0.20 13.12
C ASP A 102 1.09 -0.82 13.65
N GLU A 103 0.99 -2.07 13.22
CA GLU A 103 1.97 -3.10 13.57
C GLU A 103 3.35 -2.76 13.02
N SER A 104 3.41 -2.27 11.79
CA SER A 104 4.66 -1.88 11.14
C SER A 104 5.33 -0.73 11.86
N ALA A 105 4.56 0.21 12.38
CA ALA A 105 5.09 1.34 13.16
C ALA A 105 5.82 0.83 14.41
N ASN A 106 5.30 -0.21 15.06
CA ASN A 106 5.96 -0.83 16.22
C ASN A 106 7.27 -1.51 15.83
N ILE A 107 7.30 -2.19 14.68
CA ILE A 107 8.50 -2.87 14.19
C ILE A 107 9.59 -1.86 13.83
N ASN A 108 9.19 -0.73 13.25
CA ASN A 108 10.11 0.30 12.76
C ASN A 108 10.47 1.36 13.82
N SER A 109 9.93 1.24 15.01
CA SER A 109 10.20 2.23 16.07
C SER A 109 11.57 2.06 16.71
#